data_8546779e92385a709053d54b4b55adec
#
_entry.id   8546779e92385a709053d54b4b55adec
#
_cell.length_a   1.000
_cell.length_b   1.000
_cell.length_c   1.000
_cell.angle_alpha   90.00
_cell.angle_beta   90.00
_cell.angle_gamma   90.00
#
_symmetry.space_group_name_H-M   'P 1'
#
loop_
_entity.id
_entity.type
_entity.pdbx_description
1 polymer ?
#
loop_
_entity_poly.entity_id
_entity_poly.type
_entity_poly.pdbx_seq_one_letter_code
_entity_poly.pdbx_strand_id
1 'polypeptide(L)' 'MSQQELYSDLCKKCYIKLNKPTKNEIKKLVMSEEKYQCDCCGKTEFIVEDTGE' A
#
# COMPACT_ATOMS: atom_id res chain seq x y z
N MET A 1 3.00 -19.96 -11.94
CA MET A 1 3.20 -19.04 -11.92
C MET A 1 2.40 -18.23 -11.22
N SER A 2 2.74 -17.56 -10.54
CA SER A 2 2.01 -16.80 -9.84
C SER A 2 1.55 -15.66 -10.46
N GLN A 3 0.41 -15.29 -10.36
CA GLN A 3 -0.07 -14.22 -10.92
C GLN A 3 -0.18 -13.24 -9.90
N GLN A 4 0.49 -12.23 -9.89
CA GLN A 4 0.41 -11.24 -8.98
C GLN A 4 -0.56 -10.24 -9.34
N GLU A 5 -1.47 -9.85 -8.55
CA GLU A 5 -2.33 -8.80 -8.81
C GLU A 5 -1.64 -7.58 -8.52
N LEU A 6 -1.41 -6.73 -9.44
CA LEU A 6 -0.71 -5.52 -9.27
C LEU A 6 -1.66 -4.38 -9.08
N TYR A 7 -1.78 -3.90 -7.88
CA TYR A 7 -2.61 -2.74 -7.61
C TYR A 7 -1.71 -1.52 -7.71
N SER A 8 -2.16 -0.51 -8.43
CA SER A 8 -1.37 0.68 -8.60
C SER A 8 -1.33 1.48 -7.30
N ASP A 9 -2.49 1.61 -6.66
CA ASP A 9 -2.56 2.43 -5.47
C ASP A 9 -3.18 1.63 -4.34
N LEU A 10 -2.47 1.49 -3.26
CA LEU A 10 -2.99 0.79 -2.10
C LEU A 10 -2.82 1.67 -0.89
N CYS A 11 -3.88 1.84 -0.11
CA CYS A 11 -3.76 2.58 1.13
C CYS A 11 -3.02 1.70 2.13
N LYS A 12 -2.57 2.30 3.22
CA LYS A 12 -1.77 1.57 4.19
C LYS A 12 -2.48 0.33 4.69
N LYS A 13 -3.76 0.44 5.00
CA LYS A 13 -4.49 -0.70 5.50
C LYS A 13 -4.54 -1.83 4.50
N CYS A 14 -4.83 -1.52 3.24
CA CYS A 14 -4.91 -2.55 2.22
C CYS A 14 -3.54 -3.13 1.95
N TYR A 15 -2.52 -2.29 1.96
CA TYR A 15 -1.16 -2.75 1.72
C TYR A 15 -0.77 -3.76 2.80
N ILE A 16 -1.04 -3.45 4.05
CA ILE A 16 -0.72 -4.33 5.15
C ILE A 16 -1.52 -5.63 5.03
N LYS A 17 -2.77 -5.51 4.66
CA LYS A 17 -3.62 -6.67 4.57
C LYS A 17 -3.16 -7.61 3.46
N LEU A 18 -2.75 -7.06 2.34
CA LEU A 18 -2.37 -7.89 1.20
C LEU A 18 -0.94 -8.39 1.27
N ASN A 19 -0.04 -7.56 1.79
CA ASN A 19 1.37 -7.93 1.82
C ASN A 19 1.86 -8.42 3.17
N LYS A 20 1.12 -8.12 4.22
CA LYS A 20 1.48 -8.56 5.57
C LYS A 20 2.91 -8.23 5.93
N PRO A 21 3.30 -6.98 5.83
CA PRO A 21 4.68 -6.60 6.15
C PRO A 21 4.93 -6.67 7.64
N THR A 22 6.19 -6.74 8.03
CA THR A 22 6.55 -6.76 9.43
C THR A 22 6.43 -5.36 9.99
N LYS A 23 6.53 -5.24 11.31
CA LYS A 23 6.44 -3.94 11.94
C LYS A 23 7.53 -3.00 11.44
N ASN A 24 8.74 -3.54 11.24
CA ASN A 24 9.82 -2.71 10.73
C ASN A 24 9.53 -2.22 9.34
N GLU A 25 8.95 -3.06 8.52
CA GLU A 25 8.63 -2.66 7.16
C GLU A 25 7.54 -1.61 7.16
N ILE A 26 6.58 -1.73 8.06
CA ILE A 26 5.51 -0.77 8.15
C ILE A 26 6.08 0.61 8.51
N LYS A 27 7.07 0.63 9.39
CA LYS A 27 7.66 1.89 9.78
C LYS A 27 8.40 2.55 8.64
N LYS A 28 8.85 1.77 7.68
CA LYS A 28 9.59 2.32 6.55
C LYS A 28 8.72 2.68 5.37
N LEU A 29 7.43 2.47 5.47
CA LEU A 29 6.55 2.78 4.36
C LEU A 29 6.50 4.28 4.12
N VAL A 30 6.59 4.66 2.86
CA VAL A 30 6.53 6.05 2.48
C VAL A 30 5.15 6.28 1.88
N MET A 31 4.38 7.17 2.47
CA MET A 31 3.04 7.44 1.99
C MET A 31 3.04 8.64 1.06
N SER A 32 2.04 8.72 0.21
CA SER A 32 1.94 9.83 -0.72
C SER A 32 1.60 11.10 0.04
N GLU A 33 1.90 12.23 -0.57
CA GLU A 33 1.60 13.50 0.08
C GLU A 33 0.13 13.85 -0.05
N GLU A 34 -0.54 13.29 -1.02
CA GLU A 34 -1.94 13.55 -1.22
C GLU A 34 -2.72 12.26 -1.17
N LYS A 35 -4.01 12.36 -1.00
CA LYS A 35 -4.84 11.19 -0.94
C LYS A 35 -5.31 10.79 -2.33
N TYR A 36 -5.30 9.53 -2.60
CA TYR A 36 -5.74 9.01 -3.89
C TYR A 36 -6.70 7.85 -3.63
N GLN A 37 -7.43 7.46 -4.64
CA GLN A 37 -8.37 6.39 -4.47
C GLN A 37 -7.64 5.05 -4.42
N CYS A 38 -7.89 4.28 -3.39
CA CYS A 38 -7.26 2.98 -3.26
C CYS A 38 -7.91 2.00 -4.22
N ASP A 39 -7.09 1.28 -4.96
CA ASP A 39 -7.60 0.31 -5.92
C ASP A 39 -8.20 -0.91 -5.24
N CYS A 40 -7.90 -1.12 -4.00
CA CYS A 40 -8.38 -2.29 -3.31
C CYS A 40 -9.73 -2.02 -2.63
N CYS A 41 -9.80 -1.00 -1.80
CA CYS A 41 -11.05 -0.73 -1.10
C CYS A 41 -11.87 0.39 -1.73
N GLY A 42 -11.28 1.13 -2.63
CA GLY A 42 -12.02 2.18 -3.33
C GLY A 42 -12.18 3.47 -2.56
N LYS A 43 -11.57 3.58 -1.39
CA LYS A 43 -11.69 4.80 -0.62
C LYS A 43 -10.51 5.71 -0.88
N THR A 44 -10.72 7.00 -0.67
CA THR A 44 -9.66 7.98 -0.89
C THR A 44 -8.82 8.07 0.36
N GLU A 45 -7.58 7.64 0.28
CA GLU A 45 -6.68 7.63 1.42
C GLU A 45 -5.26 7.88 0.97
N PHE A 46 -4.35 8.09 1.90
CA PHE A 46 -2.96 8.20 1.54
C PHE A 46 -2.50 6.84 1.04
N ILE A 47 -1.75 6.87 -0.02
CA ILE A 47 -1.35 5.64 -0.72
C ILE A 47 0.12 5.33 -0.43
N VAL A 48 0.45 4.07 -0.34
CA VAL A 48 1.82 3.64 -0.12
C VAL A 48 2.60 3.82 -1.42
N GLU A 49 3.61 4.67 -1.40
CA GLU A 49 4.39 4.93 -2.60
C GLU A 49 5.65 4.09 -2.66
N ASP A 50 6.24 3.81 -1.53
CA ASP A 50 7.50 3.10 -1.54
C ASP A 50 7.56 2.27 -0.30
N THR A 51 8.40 1.27 -0.28
CA THR A 51 8.54 0.42 0.88
C THR A 51 9.84 0.68 1.63
N GLY A 52 10.44 1.80 1.37
CA GLY A 52 11.60 2.17 2.16
C GLY A 52 12.86 1.41 1.83
N GLU A 53 13.00 0.96 0.61
CA GLU A 53 14.12 0.22 0.26
C GLU A 53 15.27 1.00 0.09
#